data_1ea2da1d6b665bf9abf252476b9311bc
#
_entry.id   1ea2da1d6b665bf9abf252476b9311bc
#
_cell.length_a   1.000
_cell.length_b   1.000
_cell.length_c   1.000
_cell.angle_alpha   90.00
_cell.angle_beta   90.00
_cell.angle_gamma   90.00
#
_symmetry.space_group_name_H-M   'P 1'
#
loop_
_entity.id
_entity.type
_entity.pdbx_description
1 polymer ?
#
loop_
_entity_poly.entity_id
_entity_poly.type
_entity_poly.pdbx_seq_one_letter_code
_entity_poly.pdbx_strand_id
1 'polypeptide(L)'
;MLFAIGNAGSNIVETIRKESENAALKKIRNVFADCDENDLKKHKAEDCQLIHLNKDEDEFPNEIFDGIEKLVIVTGLGGKTGTKYAELAAKSAVDAGVTSVNVIATLPFFFEGNNRINLATSAARKLTDINGMNVTIVNNEEILEKYPDLDFFNAFDATDKKIMQIVKDIL
;
A
#
# COMPACT_ATOMS: atom_id res chain seq x y z
N MET A 1 10.55 -7.33 -0.20
CA MET A 1 9.51 -7.19 -1.24
C MET A 1 8.73 -5.91 -0.98
N LEU A 2 8.44 -5.13 -2.02
CA LEU A 2 7.53 -3.98 -1.98
C LEU A 2 6.23 -4.39 -2.68
N PHE A 3 5.12 -4.32 -1.97
CA PHE A 3 3.85 -4.88 -2.39
C PHE A 3 2.75 -3.81 -2.38
N ALA A 4 2.30 -3.43 -3.57
CA ALA A 4 1.23 -2.47 -3.78
C ALA A 4 -0.13 -3.17 -3.83
N ILE A 5 -1.11 -2.70 -3.07
CA ILE A 5 -2.46 -3.23 -3.08
C ILE A 5 -3.47 -2.13 -3.41
N GLY A 6 -4.24 -2.35 -4.47
CA GLY A 6 -5.21 -1.40 -4.98
C GLY A 6 -4.59 -0.23 -5.75
N ASN A 7 -5.41 0.53 -6.46
CA ASN A 7 -4.95 1.61 -7.33
C ASN A 7 -4.09 2.66 -6.60
N ALA A 8 -4.50 3.09 -5.39
CA ALA A 8 -3.74 4.09 -4.63
C ALA A 8 -2.35 3.55 -4.23
N GLY A 9 -2.27 2.32 -3.69
CA GLY A 9 -1.00 1.68 -3.36
C GLY A 9 -0.10 1.52 -4.59
N SER A 10 -0.70 1.14 -5.73
CA SER A 10 0.01 0.97 -7.00
C SER A 10 0.61 2.28 -7.52
N ASN A 11 -0.13 3.38 -7.46
CA ASN A 11 0.37 4.70 -7.87
C ASN A 11 1.55 5.15 -7.00
N ILE A 12 1.44 4.98 -5.68
CA ILE A 12 2.50 5.33 -4.74
C ILE A 12 3.78 4.51 -5.02
N VAL A 13 3.65 3.18 -5.16
CA VAL A 13 4.80 2.32 -5.44
C VAL A 13 5.42 2.63 -6.81
N GLU A 14 4.61 2.96 -7.80
CA GLU A 14 5.10 3.40 -9.11
C GLU A 14 5.89 4.70 -9.03
N THR A 15 5.43 5.68 -8.24
CA THR A 15 6.16 6.92 -7.95
C THR A 15 7.51 6.60 -7.27
N ILE A 16 7.51 5.72 -6.25
CA ILE A 16 8.74 5.29 -5.57
C ILE A 16 9.73 4.67 -6.55
N ARG A 17 9.27 3.80 -7.46
CA ARG A 17 10.12 3.16 -8.47
C ARG A 17 10.75 4.15 -9.44
N LYS A 18 9.97 5.13 -9.90
CA LYS A 18 10.41 6.12 -10.89
C LYS A 18 11.33 7.18 -10.30
N GLU A 19 11.00 7.69 -9.13
CA GLU A 19 11.68 8.84 -8.53
C GLU A 19 12.82 8.46 -7.59
N SER A 20 12.89 7.20 -7.14
CA SER A 20 13.95 6.80 -6.23
C SER A 20 15.30 6.69 -6.93
N GLU A 21 16.28 7.46 -6.47
CA GLU A 21 17.68 7.30 -6.85
C GLU A 21 18.38 6.16 -6.07
N ASN A 22 17.72 5.60 -5.06
CA ASN A 22 18.26 4.54 -4.21
C ASN A 22 18.39 3.23 -5.00
N ALA A 23 19.63 2.80 -5.24
CA ALA A 23 19.92 1.57 -5.99
C ALA A 23 19.35 0.30 -5.31
N ALA A 24 19.18 0.30 -3.99
CA ALA A 24 18.56 -0.82 -3.26
C ALA A 24 17.08 -0.92 -3.59
N LEU A 25 16.34 0.19 -3.63
CA LEU A 25 14.92 0.21 -3.99
C LEU A 25 14.68 -0.22 -5.45
N LYS A 26 15.61 0.08 -6.36
CA LYS A 26 15.55 -0.36 -7.78
C LYS A 26 15.68 -1.87 -7.96
N LYS A 27 16.27 -2.58 -6.99
CA LYS A 27 16.48 -4.04 -7.05
C LYS A 27 15.45 -4.84 -6.27
N ILE A 28 14.54 -4.17 -5.57
CA ILE A 28 13.50 -4.84 -4.79
C ILE A 28 12.47 -5.47 -5.70
N ARG A 29 12.05 -6.70 -5.36
CA ARG A 29 10.89 -7.33 -6.00
C ARG A 29 9.66 -6.46 -5.76
N ASN A 30 9.06 -5.97 -6.85
CA ASN A 30 7.84 -5.18 -6.82
C ASN A 30 6.67 -6.04 -7.27
N VAL A 31 5.58 -5.99 -6.49
CA VAL A 31 4.34 -6.72 -6.77
C VAL A 31 3.19 -5.72 -6.72
N PHE A 32 2.30 -5.79 -7.70
CA PHE A 32 1.09 -5.00 -7.79
C PHE A 32 -0.12 -5.92 -7.80
N ALA A 33 -1.07 -5.67 -6.93
CA ALA A 33 -2.28 -6.47 -6.81
C ALA A 33 -3.53 -5.60 -6.85
N ASP A 34 -4.46 -5.90 -7.73
CA ASP A 34 -5.76 -5.23 -7.81
C ASP A 34 -6.84 -6.18 -8.31
N CYS A 35 -8.11 -5.86 -7.99
CA CYS A 35 -9.29 -6.50 -8.55
C CYS A 35 -9.66 -5.97 -9.95
N ASP A 36 -9.09 -4.87 -10.39
CA ASP A 36 -9.30 -4.28 -11.70
C ASP A 36 -8.09 -4.53 -12.61
N GLU A 37 -8.29 -5.35 -13.63
CA GLU A 37 -7.23 -5.64 -14.61
C GLU A 37 -6.74 -4.41 -15.37
N ASN A 38 -7.62 -3.40 -15.59
CA ASN A 38 -7.21 -2.19 -16.30
C ASN A 38 -6.27 -1.35 -15.44
N ASP A 39 -6.49 -1.31 -14.13
CA ASP A 39 -5.57 -0.65 -13.22
C ASP A 39 -4.24 -1.41 -13.15
N LEU A 40 -4.25 -2.73 -13.07
CA LEU A 40 -3.02 -3.54 -13.13
C LEU A 40 -2.21 -3.34 -14.40
N LYS A 41 -2.86 -3.27 -15.56
CA LYS A 41 -2.18 -3.09 -16.87
C LYS A 41 -1.40 -1.78 -16.97
N LYS A 42 -1.77 -0.75 -16.19
CA LYS A 42 -1.04 0.53 -16.13
C LYS A 42 0.36 0.39 -15.53
N HIS A 43 0.57 -0.63 -14.68
CA HIS A 43 1.81 -0.88 -13.95
C HIS A 43 2.66 -2.01 -14.56
N LYS A 44 2.34 -2.42 -15.80
CA LYS A 44 3.07 -3.49 -16.49
C LYS A 44 4.49 -3.05 -16.81
N ALA A 45 5.46 -3.69 -16.17
CA ALA A 45 6.88 -3.56 -16.47
C ALA A 45 7.55 -4.94 -16.38
N GLU A 46 8.68 -5.11 -17.05
CA GLU A 46 9.39 -6.42 -17.15
C GLU A 46 9.87 -6.93 -15.77
N ASP A 47 10.11 -6.02 -14.83
CA ASP A 47 10.64 -6.29 -13.49
C ASP A 47 9.57 -6.34 -12.39
N CYS A 48 8.28 -6.37 -12.76
CA CYS A 48 7.17 -6.38 -11.81
C CYS A 48 6.30 -7.61 -11.94
N GLN A 49 5.80 -8.09 -10.81
CA GLN A 49 4.77 -9.11 -10.78
C GLN A 49 3.39 -8.45 -10.63
N LEU A 50 2.44 -8.87 -11.45
CA LEU A 50 1.05 -8.44 -11.37
C LEU A 50 0.19 -9.58 -10.84
N ILE A 51 -0.71 -9.28 -9.91
CA ILE A 51 -1.66 -10.22 -9.32
C ILE A 51 -3.06 -9.67 -9.49
N HIS A 52 -3.87 -10.38 -10.27
CA HIS A 52 -5.30 -10.09 -10.35
C HIS A 52 -6.01 -10.77 -9.18
N LEU A 53 -6.66 -9.97 -8.32
CA LEU A 53 -7.38 -10.42 -7.15
C LEU A 53 -8.83 -10.70 -7.50
N ASN A 54 -9.35 -11.86 -7.09
CA ASN A 54 -10.73 -12.20 -7.29
C ASN A 54 -11.59 -11.60 -6.15
N LYS A 55 -12.57 -10.77 -6.51
CA LYS A 55 -13.42 -10.04 -5.54
C LYS A 55 -14.18 -10.94 -4.56
N ASP A 56 -14.46 -12.17 -4.98
CA ASP A 56 -15.24 -13.15 -4.22
C ASP A 56 -14.38 -14.01 -3.29
N GLU A 57 -13.06 -13.93 -3.37
CA GLU A 57 -12.13 -14.66 -2.50
C GLU A 57 -11.85 -13.88 -1.21
N ASP A 58 -11.93 -14.58 -0.08
CA ASP A 58 -11.62 -14.07 1.25
C ASP A 58 -10.26 -14.56 1.78
N GLU A 59 -9.48 -15.19 0.92
CA GLU A 59 -8.13 -15.67 1.21
C GLU A 59 -7.12 -14.97 0.31
N PHE A 60 -5.88 -14.91 0.78
CA PHE A 60 -4.76 -14.38 0.01
C PHE A 60 -3.73 -15.50 -0.17
N PRO A 61 -3.19 -15.75 -1.38
CA PRO A 61 -2.26 -16.85 -1.61
C PRO A 61 -0.96 -16.64 -0.82
N ASN A 62 -0.63 -17.60 0.04
CA ASN A 62 0.55 -17.53 0.91
C ASN A 62 1.86 -17.68 0.12
N GLU A 63 1.83 -18.42 -0.97
CA GLU A 63 3.01 -18.77 -1.78
C GLU A 63 3.74 -17.55 -2.33
N ILE A 64 3.06 -16.42 -2.45
CA ILE A 64 3.68 -15.17 -2.90
C ILE A 64 4.75 -14.68 -1.91
N PHE A 65 4.64 -15.08 -0.65
CA PHE A 65 5.53 -14.68 0.44
C PHE A 65 6.67 -15.67 0.70
N ASP A 66 6.72 -16.79 -0.04
CA ASP A 66 7.77 -17.79 0.10
C ASP A 66 9.16 -17.18 -0.09
N GLY A 67 10.04 -17.40 0.91
CA GLY A 67 11.40 -16.87 0.91
C GLY A 67 11.51 -15.35 1.10
N ILE A 68 10.43 -14.68 1.47
CA ILE A 68 10.44 -13.25 1.77
C ILE A 68 10.74 -13.05 3.25
N GLU A 69 11.86 -12.40 3.55
CA GLU A 69 12.25 -12.03 4.91
C GLU A 69 11.65 -10.68 5.33
N LYS A 70 11.61 -9.73 4.40
CA LYS A 70 11.13 -8.37 4.66
C LYS A 70 10.09 -7.97 3.61
N LEU A 71 8.90 -7.60 4.09
CA LEU A 71 7.75 -7.17 3.30
C LEU A 71 7.34 -5.75 3.69
N VAL A 72 7.11 -4.91 2.68
CA VAL A 72 6.42 -3.62 2.84
C VAL A 72 5.19 -3.65 1.96
N ILE A 73 4.02 -3.60 2.56
CA ILE A 73 2.72 -3.45 1.90
C ILE A 73 2.39 -1.96 1.86
N VAL A 74 2.05 -1.44 0.68
CA VAL A 74 1.58 -0.05 0.50
C VAL A 74 0.17 -0.09 -0.05
N THR A 75 -0.76 0.63 0.60
CA THR A 75 -2.17 0.63 0.23
C THR A 75 -2.86 1.95 0.56
N GLY A 76 -3.94 2.26 -0.15
CA GLY A 76 -4.89 3.31 0.24
C GLY A 76 -6.16 2.68 0.81
N LEU A 77 -6.54 3.07 2.02
CA LEU A 77 -7.78 2.62 2.66
C LEU A 77 -8.98 3.46 2.22
N GLY A 78 -10.18 2.91 2.36
CA GLY A 78 -11.44 3.54 1.93
C GLY A 78 -11.90 3.15 0.53
N GLY A 79 -11.03 2.52 -0.27
CA GLY A 79 -11.38 1.84 -1.51
C GLY A 79 -11.71 0.38 -1.28
N LYS A 80 -12.29 -0.29 -2.31
CA LYS A 80 -12.71 -1.70 -2.19
C LYS A 80 -11.52 -2.65 -2.06
N THR A 81 -10.57 -2.56 -2.99
CA THR A 81 -9.42 -3.48 -3.06
C THR A 81 -8.47 -3.27 -1.88
N GLY A 82 -7.98 -2.04 -1.67
CA GLY A 82 -7.00 -1.75 -0.61
C GLY A 82 -7.53 -2.09 0.78
N THR A 83 -8.78 -1.76 1.06
CA THR A 83 -9.41 -2.02 2.38
C THR A 83 -9.54 -3.51 2.69
N LYS A 84 -9.99 -4.33 1.72
CA LYS A 84 -10.18 -5.77 1.90
C LYS A 84 -8.84 -6.51 1.92
N TYR A 85 -8.04 -6.29 0.89
CA TYR A 85 -6.88 -7.15 0.66
C TYR A 85 -5.62 -6.77 1.43
N ALA A 86 -5.51 -5.54 1.96
CA ALA A 86 -4.41 -5.20 2.84
C ALA A 86 -4.40 -6.05 4.12
N GLU A 87 -5.57 -6.24 4.72
CA GLU A 87 -5.73 -7.10 5.90
C GLU A 87 -5.42 -8.57 5.59
N LEU A 88 -5.98 -9.09 4.49
CA LEU A 88 -5.78 -10.48 4.08
C LEU A 88 -4.32 -10.76 3.75
N ALA A 89 -3.67 -9.91 2.95
CA ALA A 89 -2.27 -10.07 2.59
C ALA A 89 -1.32 -9.95 3.79
N ALA A 90 -1.61 -9.04 4.72
CA ALA A 90 -0.81 -8.87 5.91
C ALA A 90 -0.88 -10.10 6.83
N LYS A 91 -2.09 -10.65 7.06
CA LYS A 91 -2.29 -11.89 7.81
C LYS A 91 -1.58 -13.06 7.15
N SER A 92 -1.79 -13.24 5.83
CA SER A 92 -1.15 -14.28 5.04
C SER A 92 0.38 -14.21 5.12
N ALA A 93 0.97 -13.00 5.07
CA ALA A 93 2.41 -12.84 5.20
C ALA A 93 2.95 -13.22 6.60
N VAL A 94 2.21 -12.87 7.67
CA VAL A 94 2.55 -13.27 9.03
C VAL A 94 2.47 -14.80 9.17
N ASP A 95 1.39 -15.41 8.66
CA ASP A 95 1.18 -16.86 8.70
C ASP A 95 2.21 -17.63 7.87
N ALA A 96 2.69 -17.05 6.77
CA ALA A 96 3.78 -17.58 5.94
C ALA A 96 5.17 -17.44 6.61
N GLY A 97 5.26 -16.79 7.78
CA GLY A 97 6.50 -16.67 8.54
C GLY A 97 7.43 -15.55 8.05
N VAL A 98 6.92 -14.55 7.35
CA VAL A 98 7.70 -13.35 6.96
C VAL A 98 8.21 -12.67 8.24
N THR A 99 9.52 -12.54 8.37
CA THR A 99 10.16 -12.06 9.61
C THR A 99 9.87 -10.59 9.91
N SER A 100 9.73 -9.76 8.87
CA SER A 100 9.46 -8.33 9.02
C SER A 100 8.34 -7.93 8.07
N VAL A 101 7.12 -7.83 8.59
CA VAL A 101 5.93 -7.36 7.86
C VAL A 101 5.65 -5.91 8.27
N ASN A 102 5.64 -5.00 7.28
CA ASN A 102 5.33 -3.60 7.48
C ASN A 102 4.20 -3.19 6.55
N VAL A 103 3.17 -2.58 7.07
CA VAL A 103 2.03 -2.06 6.30
C VAL A 103 2.03 -0.53 6.39
N ILE A 104 2.07 0.14 5.25
CA ILE A 104 1.92 1.58 5.13
C ILE A 104 0.58 1.83 4.45
N ALA A 105 -0.36 2.41 5.18
CA ALA A 105 -1.72 2.62 4.72
C ALA A 105 -2.10 4.10 4.78
N THR A 106 -2.66 4.64 3.69
CA THR A 106 -3.16 6.01 3.67
C THR A 106 -4.63 6.07 4.07
N LEU A 107 -5.00 7.10 4.84
CA LEU A 107 -6.37 7.51 5.02
C LEU A 107 -6.75 8.56 3.97
N PRO A 108 -8.00 8.51 3.44
CA PRO A 108 -8.45 9.44 2.42
C PRO A 108 -8.54 10.88 2.95
N PHE A 109 -8.51 11.85 2.04
CA PHE A 109 -8.83 13.23 2.34
C PHE A 109 -10.32 13.40 2.69
N PHE A 110 -10.68 14.45 3.44
CA PHE A 110 -12.06 14.72 3.82
C PHE A 110 -12.97 14.95 2.62
N PHE A 111 -12.47 15.55 1.56
CA PHE A 111 -13.26 15.77 0.35
C PHE A 111 -13.62 14.47 -0.40
N GLU A 112 -13.00 13.34 -0.09
CA GLU A 112 -13.33 12.04 -0.67
C GLU A 112 -14.63 11.43 -0.11
N GLY A 113 -15.16 12.01 0.94
CA GLY A 113 -16.47 11.73 1.51
C GLY A 113 -16.47 10.79 2.72
N ASN A 114 -17.45 11.01 3.60
CA ASN A 114 -17.54 10.35 4.91
C ASN A 114 -17.59 8.82 4.82
N ASN A 115 -18.23 8.25 3.79
CA ASN A 115 -18.31 6.80 3.63
C ASN A 115 -16.90 6.18 3.45
N ARG A 116 -16.04 6.83 2.65
CA ARG A 116 -14.66 6.37 2.46
C ARG A 116 -13.84 6.52 3.73
N ILE A 117 -14.00 7.64 4.43
CA ILE A 117 -13.31 7.91 5.70
C ILE A 117 -13.69 6.86 6.76
N ASN A 118 -14.98 6.59 6.93
CA ASN A 118 -15.46 5.61 7.90
C ASN A 118 -14.94 4.20 7.60
N LEU A 119 -14.97 3.81 6.32
CA LEU A 119 -14.45 2.52 5.87
C LEU A 119 -12.93 2.43 6.11
N ALA A 120 -12.19 3.48 5.77
CA ALA A 120 -10.74 3.55 5.97
C ALA A 120 -10.36 3.49 7.46
N THR A 121 -11.07 4.24 8.30
CA THR A 121 -10.82 4.26 9.75
C THR A 121 -11.07 2.87 10.37
N SER A 122 -12.15 2.21 9.97
CA SER A 122 -12.45 0.85 10.44
C SER A 122 -11.36 -0.15 10.00
N ALA A 123 -10.92 -0.06 8.75
CA ALA A 123 -9.86 -0.93 8.23
C ALA A 123 -8.50 -0.67 8.90
N ALA A 124 -8.16 0.60 9.14
CA ALA A 124 -6.94 0.97 9.86
C ALA A 124 -6.88 0.34 11.25
N ARG A 125 -7.99 0.36 11.99
CA ARG A 125 -8.08 -0.30 13.31
C ARG A 125 -7.84 -1.81 13.20
N LYS A 126 -8.49 -2.47 12.26
CA LYS A 126 -8.30 -3.92 12.04
C LYS A 126 -6.84 -4.26 11.72
N LEU A 127 -6.17 -3.44 10.89
CA LEU A 127 -4.76 -3.63 10.60
C LEU A 127 -3.89 -3.48 11.84
N THR A 128 -4.15 -2.46 12.68
CA THR A 128 -3.37 -2.24 13.91
C THR A 128 -3.57 -3.32 14.98
N ASP A 129 -4.68 -4.05 14.92
CA ASP A 129 -4.98 -5.15 15.85
C ASP A 129 -4.28 -6.47 15.47
N ILE A 130 -3.64 -6.57 14.29
CA ILE A 130 -2.90 -7.77 13.87
C ILE A 130 -1.53 -7.80 14.56
N ASN A 131 -1.27 -8.88 15.31
CA ASN A 131 0.03 -9.10 15.92
C ASN A 131 1.08 -9.55 14.89
N GLY A 132 2.35 -9.30 15.16
CA GLY A 132 3.48 -9.80 14.36
C GLY A 132 3.84 -8.90 13.17
N MET A 133 3.27 -7.70 13.07
CA MET A 133 3.61 -6.73 12.03
C MET A 133 3.66 -5.29 12.55
N ASN A 134 4.26 -4.40 11.77
CA ASN A 134 4.27 -2.96 12.00
C ASN A 134 3.27 -2.28 11.06
N VAL A 135 2.47 -1.37 11.59
CA VAL A 135 1.51 -0.58 10.80
C VAL A 135 1.81 0.90 10.93
N THR A 136 1.98 1.57 9.80
CA THR A 136 2.10 3.02 9.72
C THR A 136 0.89 3.58 8.98
N ILE A 137 0.09 4.36 9.68
CA ILE A 137 -1.05 5.06 9.07
C ILE A 137 -0.60 6.47 8.68
N VAL A 138 -0.75 6.80 7.41
CA VAL A 138 -0.49 8.14 6.87
C VAL A 138 -1.84 8.80 6.60
N ASN A 139 -2.17 9.80 7.42
CA ASN A 139 -3.38 10.57 7.23
C ASN A 139 -3.13 11.67 6.18
N ASN A 140 -3.82 11.60 5.05
CA ASN A 140 -3.67 12.59 3.98
C ASN A 140 -4.11 13.99 4.41
N GLU A 141 -5.09 14.09 5.31
CA GLU A 141 -5.57 15.38 5.80
C GLU A 141 -4.50 16.15 6.57
N GLU A 142 -3.62 15.46 7.32
CA GLU A 142 -2.49 16.08 8.01
C GLU A 142 -1.51 16.79 7.06
N ILE A 143 -1.45 16.33 5.79
CA ILE A 143 -0.63 16.99 4.77
C ILE A 143 -1.21 18.35 4.40
N LEU A 144 -2.54 18.44 4.21
CA LEU A 144 -3.23 19.69 3.92
C LEU A 144 -3.22 20.64 5.13
N GLU A 145 -3.36 20.13 6.35
CA GLU A 145 -3.25 20.94 7.58
C GLU A 145 -1.85 21.57 7.70
N LYS A 146 -0.82 20.80 7.36
CA LYS A 146 0.57 21.28 7.40
C LYS A 146 0.91 22.26 6.27
N TYR A 147 0.29 22.07 5.10
CA TYR A 147 0.55 22.83 3.89
C TYR A 147 -0.79 23.29 3.25
N PRO A 148 -1.48 24.26 3.85
CA PRO A 148 -2.84 24.65 3.46
C PRO A 148 -2.96 25.26 2.06
N ASP A 149 -1.84 25.71 1.47
CA ASP A 149 -1.80 26.30 0.13
C ASP A 149 -1.59 25.23 -0.99
N LEU A 150 -1.44 23.95 -0.63
CA LEU A 150 -1.33 22.90 -1.63
C LEU A 150 -2.67 22.66 -2.34
N ASP A 151 -2.62 22.61 -3.67
CA ASP A 151 -3.71 22.03 -4.42
C ASP A 151 -3.76 20.50 -4.24
N PHE A 152 -4.85 19.89 -4.70
CA PHE A 152 -5.08 18.45 -4.50
C PHE A 152 -3.97 17.58 -5.13
N PHE A 153 -3.46 17.93 -6.31
CA PHE A 153 -2.41 17.16 -6.97
C PHE A 153 -1.12 17.21 -6.17
N ASN A 154 -0.72 18.40 -5.74
CA ASN A 154 0.47 18.57 -4.91
C ASN A 154 0.33 17.94 -3.52
N ALA A 155 -0.89 17.82 -2.98
CA ALA A 155 -1.13 17.12 -1.72
C ALA A 155 -0.92 15.61 -1.86
N PHE A 156 -1.35 14.99 -2.97
CA PHE A 156 -1.05 13.58 -3.26
C PHE A 156 0.45 13.35 -3.45
N ASP A 157 1.14 14.22 -4.21
CA ASP A 157 2.59 14.13 -4.39
C ASP A 157 3.35 14.26 -3.05
N ALA A 158 2.88 15.12 -2.15
CA ALA A 158 3.48 15.27 -0.83
C ALA A 158 3.26 14.01 0.03
N THR A 159 2.10 13.36 -0.08
CA THR A 159 1.82 12.07 0.56
C THR A 159 2.77 10.99 0.02
N ASP A 160 2.91 10.88 -1.30
CA ASP A 160 3.78 9.91 -1.96
C ASP A 160 5.23 10.07 -1.51
N LYS A 161 5.74 11.30 -1.43
CA LYS A 161 7.09 11.62 -0.93
C LYS A 161 7.27 11.23 0.54
N LYS A 162 6.26 11.47 1.39
CA LYS A 162 6.28 11.03 2.79
C LYS A 162 6.37 9.51 2.88
N ILE A 163 5.56 8.80 2.10
CA ILE A 163 5.57 7.33 2.07
C ILE A 163 6.89 6.79 1.52
N MET A 164 7.41 7.39 0.45
CA MET A 164 8.72 7.02 -0.09
C MET A 164 9.83 7.13 0.96
N GLN A 165 9.81 8.16 1.82
CA GLN A 165 10.77 8.28 2.91
C GLN A 165 10.60 7.15 3.93
N ILE A 166 9.36 6.86 4.35
CA ILE A 166 9.07 5.74 5.27
C ILE A 166 9.55 4.40 4.69
N VAL A 167 9.28 4.14 3.41
CA VAL A 167 9.76 2.93 2.71
C VAL A 167 11.28 2.84 2.70
N LYS A 168 11.99 3.95 2.46
CA LYS A 168 13.46 4.01 2.50
C LYS A 168 14.03 3.70 3.88
N ASP A 169 13.35 4.14 4.92
CA ASP A 169 13.80 3.94 6.30
C ASP A 169 13.58 2.49 6.77
N ILE A 170 12.60 1.79 6.17
CA ILE A 170 12.30 0.38 6.46
C ILE A 170 13.24 -0.56 5.68
N LEU A 171 13.52 -0.26 4.42
CA LEU A 171 14.22 -1.17 3.48
C LEU A 171 15.72 -0.92 3.44
#